data_eaeac6edb7ab38ea717b71205998b0d1
#
_entry.id   eaeac6edb7ab38ea717b71205998b0d1
#
_cell.length_a   1.000
_cell.length_b   1.000
_cell.length_c   1.000
_cell.angle_alpha   90.00
_cell.angle_beta   90.00
_cell.angle_gamma   90.00
#
_symmetry.space_group_name_H-M   'P 1'
#
loop_
_entity.id
_entity.type
_entity.pdbx_description
1 polymer ?
#
loop_
_entity_poly.entity_id
_entity_poly.type
_entity_poly.pdbx_seq_one_letter_code
_entity_poly.pdbx_strand_id
1 'polypeptide(L)'
;MWTIIAESILGNGDKAVQWYKMLTPIEHARTKESANKYKVEPYVISADIYGTQNLAGTGGWTWYTGSSSWYFIAGIQYILGLKIEHNVMSINPCIPKDWDGFSIRYKFCESIYNIKVANISRSNSETVKVVLNGEKIENKIPLDGSGKIYNIEVEI
;
A
#
# COMPACT_ATOMS: atom_id res chain seq x y z
N MET A 1 1.40 12.38 -2.69
CA MET A 1 2.10 11.08 -2.59
C MET A 1 3.29 11.12 -1.65
N TRP A 2 4.19 12.06 -1.79
CA TRP A 2 5.42 12.14 -0.97
C TRP A 2 5.14 12.29 0.52
N THR A 3 4.07 12.97 0.91
CA THR A 3 3.62 13.06 2.30
C THR A 3 3.26 11.69 2.88
N ILE A 4 2.59 10.83 2.09
CA ILE A 4 2.27 9.45 2.49
C ILE A 4 3.54 8.65 2.73
N ILE A 5 4.50 8.76 1.80
CA ILE A 5 5.80 8.10 1.89
C ILE A 5 6.55 8.57 3.14
N ALA A 6 6.59 9.88 3.37
CA ALA A 6 7.25 10.46 4.54
C ALA A 6 6.63 9.96 5.87
N GLU A 7 5.29 9.97 5.99
CA GLU A 7 4.61 9.46 7.17
C GLU A 7 4.87 7.96 7.39
N SER A 8 4.92 7.18 6.30
CA SER A 8 5.26 5.76 6.37
C SER A 8 6.70 5.53 6.86
N ILE A 9 7.66 6.32 6.38
CA ILE A 9 9.07 6.24 6.83
C ILE A 9 9.19 6.62 8.33
N LEU A 10 8.36 7.55 8.78
CA LEU A 10 8.31 7.97 10.20
C LEU A 10 7.54 7.01 11.10
N GLY A 11 7.00 5.90 10.58
CA GLY A 11 6.21 4.94 11.34
C GLY A 11 4.78 5.39 11.66
N ASN A 12 4.28 6.44 11.03
CA ASN A 12 2.96 7.01 11.28
C ASN A 12 1.87 6.36 10.40
N GLY A 13 1.62 5.05 10.57
CA GLY A 13 0.71 4.27 9.70
C GLY A 13 -0.72 4.80 9.64
N ASP A 14 -1.28 5.24 10.77
CA ASP A 14 -2.63 5.83 10.82
C ASP A 14 -2.71 7.04 9.89
N LYS A 15 -1.70 7.91 9.95
CA LYS A 15 -1.67 9.15 9.16
C LYS A 15 -1.35 8.90 7.69
N ALA A 16 -0.44 7.96 7.41
CA ALA A 16 -0.11 7.55 6.05
C ALA A 16 -1.35 7.04 5.31
N VAL A 17 -2.13 6.16 5.95
CA VAL A 17 -3.38 5.61 5.37
C VAL A 17 -4.48 6.67 5.30
N GLN A 18 -4.56 7.58 6.27
CA GLN A 18 -5.49 8.72 6.19
C GLN A 18 -5.22 9.56 4.92
N TRP A 19 -3.97 9.96 4.68
CA TRP A 19 -3.58 10.70 3.47
C TRP A 19 -3.81 9.89 2.19
N TYR A 20 -3.53 8.58 2.24
CA TYR A 20 -3.76 7.68 1.12
C TYR A 20 -5.24 7.63 0.74
N LYS A 21 -6.15 7.49 1.71
CA LYS A 21 -7.60 7.50 1.49
C LYS A 21 -8.10 8.83 0.94
N MET A 22 -7.53 9.95 1.37
CA MET A 22 -7.91 11.29 0.86
C MET A 22 -7.58 11.49 -0.63
N LEU A 23 -6.70 10.70 -1.19
CA LEU A 23 -6.31 10.79 -2.61
C LEU A 23 -6.97 9.73 -3.49
N THR A 24 -7.57 8.69 -2.89
CA THR A 24 -8.14 7.61 -3.70
C THR A 24 -9.45 8.03 -4.37
N PRO A 25 -9.58 7.84 -5.70
CA PRO A 25 -10.81 8.15 -6.41
C PRO A 25 -12.00 7.32 -5.91
N ILE A 26 -11.76 6.12 -5.37
CA ILE A 26 -12.80 5.25 -4.83
C ILE A 26 -13.53 5.92 -3.66
N GLU A 27 -12.79 6.58 -2.75
CA GLU A 27 -13.42 7.29 -1.61
C GLU A 27 -14.27 8.48 -2.09
N HIS A 28 -13.80 9.18 -3.10
CA HIS A 28 -14.52 10.32 -3.68
C HIS A 28 -15.72 9.93 -4.56
N ALA A 29 -15.80 8.66 -4.96
CA ALA A 29 -16.87 8.13 -5.82
C ALA A 29 -17.78 7.10 -5.11
N ARG A 30 -17.79 7.03 -3.78
CA ARG A 30 -18.60 6.06 -3.01
C ARG A 30 -20.10 6.21 -3.18
N THR A 31 -20.58 7.42 -3.39
CA THR A 31 -21.99 7.72 -3.63
C THR A 31 -22.16 8.42 -4.96
N LYS A 32 -23.36 8.33 -5.55
CA LYS A 32 -23.68 9.06 -6.78
C LYS A 32 -23.48 10.57 -6.64
N GLU A 33 -23.81 11.12 -5.47
CA GLU A 33 -23.62 12.52 -5.18
C GLU A 33 -22.13 12.91 -5.15
N SER A 34 -21.31 12.17 -4.40
CA SER A 34 -19.87 12.43 -4.33
C SER A 34 -19.19 12.22 -5.69
N ALA A 35 -19.58 11.20 -6.45
CA ALA A 35 -19.06 10.95 -7.79
C ALA A 35 -19.41 12.09 -8.75
N ASN A 36 -20.67 12.60 -8.70
CA ASN A 36 -21.09 13.73 -9.51
C ASN A 36 -20.38 15.05 -9.16
N LYS A 37 -19.91 15.17 -7.92
CA LYS A 37 -19.11 16.29 -7.46
C LYS A 37 -17.65 16.15 -7.89
N TYR A 38 -17.07 14.97 -7.69
CA TYR A 38 -15.67 14.69 -7.98
C TYR A 38 -15.38 14.68 -9.48
N LYS A 39 -16.26 14.08 -10.29
CA LYS A 39 -16.21 14.05 -11.77
C LYS A 39 -14.92 13.48 -12.36
N VAL A 40 -14.27 12.58 -11.66
CA VAL A 40 -13.06 11.86 -12.13
C VAL A 40 -13.39 10.39 -12.24
N GLU A 41 -12.80 9.73 -13.20
CA GLU A 41 -12.91 8.28 -13.38
C GLU A 41 -12.38 7.54 -12.14
N PRO A 42 -13.06 6.48 -11.66
CA PRO A 42 -12.69 5.80 -10.41
C PRO A 42 -11.38 5.01 -10.47
N TYR A 43 -10.73 4.99 -11.60
CA TYR A 43 -9.48 4.25 -11.87
C TYR A 43 -8.30 5.17 -12.24
N VAL A 44 -8.46 6.49 -12.14
CA VAL A 44 -7.39 7.47 -12.37
C VAL A 44 -7.18 8.34 -11.14
N ILE A 45 -5.97 8.85 -10.98
CA ILE A 45 -5.66 9.84 -9.93
C ILE A 45 -5.67 11.22 -10.58
N SER A 46 -6.49 12.13 -10.04
CA SER A 46 -6.48 13.53 -10.46
C SER A 46 -5.17 14.21 -10.06
N ALA A 47 -4.70 15.13 -10.88
CA ALA A 47 -3.50 15.93 -10.57
C ALA A 47 -3.76 16.92 -9.43
N ASP A 48 -4.98 17.48 -9.39
CA ASP A 48 -5.43 18.44 -8.40
C ASP A 48 -6.92 18.27 -8.07
N ILE A 49 -7.34 18.84 -6.97
CA ILE A 49 -8.74 18.96 -6.56
C ILE A 49 -9.01 20.43 -6.32
N TYR A 50 -10.00 20.99 -7.03
CA TYR A 50 -10.29 22.41 -6.96
C TYR A 50 -10.88 22.80 -5.60
N GLY A 51 -10.40 23.92 -5.07
CA GLY A 51 -10.89 24.53 -3.82
C GLY A 51 -11.78 25.75 -3.99
N THR A 52 -12.00 26.22 -5.23
CA THR A 52 -12.84 27.39 -5.51
C THR A 52 -14.32 27.09 -5.31
N GLN A 53 -15.12 28.08 -4.85
CA GLN A 53 -16.53 27.88 -4.44
C GLN A 53 -17.36 27.08 -5.44
N ASN A 54 -17.26 27.35 -6.73
CA ASN A 54 -18.07 26.70 -7.76
C ASN A 54 -17.57 25.33 -8.20
N LEU A 55 -16.32 24.99 -7.89
CA LEU A 55 -15.64 23.77 -8.31
C LEU A 55 -15.10 22.95 -7.13
N ALA A 56 -15.36 23.39 -5.89
CA ALA A 56 -14.82 22.76 -4.70
C ALA A 56 -15.10 21.24 -4.65
N GLY A 57 -14.06 20.44 -4.62
CA GLY A 57 -14.13 18.98 -4.61
C GLY A 57 -14.20 18.33 -5.99
N THR A 58 -14.16 19.12 -7.10
CA THR A 58 -14.02 18.57 -8.45
C THR A 58 -12.56 18.26 -8.73
N GLY A 59 -12.26 17.08 -9.23
CA GLY A 59 -10.93 16.71 -9.66
C GLY A 59 -10.57 17.31 -11.01
N GLY A 60 -9.34 17.79 -11.12
CA GLY A 60 -8.80 18.35 -12.34
C GLY A 60 -7.69 17.50 -12.93
N TRP A 61 -7.45 17.65 -14.24
CA TRP A 61 -6.37 17.01 -14.95
C TRP A 61 -6.29 15.51 -14.71
N THR A 62 -7.25 14.79 -15.21
CA THR A 62 -7.27 13.33 -15.21
C THR A 62 -6.26 12.76 -16.22
N TRP A 63 -5.88 11.49 -16.06
CA TRP A 63 -4.90 10.81 -16.92
C TRP A 63 -3.47 11.36 -16.85
N TYR A 64 -3.14 12.00 -15.74
CA TYR A 64 -1.78 12.45 -15.49
C TYR A 64 -0.94 11.27 -14.99
N THR A 65 -0.18 10.69 -15.87
CA THR A 65 0.40 9.34 -15.74
C THR A 65 1.31 9.11 -14.54
N GLY A 66 2.08 10.10 -14.11
CA GLY A 66 3.01 9.96 -12.98
C GLY A 66 2.34 9.74 -11.62
N SER A 67 1.18 10.33 -11.40
CA SER A 67 0.48 10.26 -10.11
C SER A 67 0.02 8.85 -9.74
N SER A 68 -0.52 8.09 -10.69
CA SER A 68 -1.02 6.73 -10.44
C SER A 68 0.10 5.77 -10.07
N SER A 69 1.25 5.86 -10.74
CA SER A 69 2.42 5.02 -10.44
C SER A 69 2.94 5.31 -9.03
N TRP A 70 3.07 6.58 -8.66
CA TRP A 70 3.49 6.97 -7.32
C TRP A 70 2.49 6.58 -6.24
N TYR A 71 1.19 6.65 -6.54
CA TYR A 71 0.15 6.21 -5.62
C TYR A 71 0.24 4.70 -5.36
N PHE A 72 0.42 3.91 -6.42
CA PHE A 72 0.64 2.48 -6.31
C PHE A 72 1.89 2.15 -5.49
N ILE A 73 3.02 2.81 -5.78
CA ILE A 73 4.27 2.64 -5.04
C ILE A 73 4.09 3.00 -3.55
N ALA A 74 3.41 4.11 -3.24
CA ALA A 74 3.15 4.51 -1.86
C ALA A 74 2.33 3.46 -1.10
N GLY A 75 1.33 2.87 -1.73
CA GLY A 75 0.52 1.80 -1.14
C GLY A 75 1.32 0.51 -0.93
N ILE A 76 1.97 0.00 -1.97
CA ILE A 76 2.63 -1.31 -1.91
C ILE A 76 3.94 -1.27 -1.13
N GLN A 77 4.81 -0.30 -1.45
CA GLN A 77 6.17 -0.32 -0.90
C GLN A 77 6.30 0.38 0.46
N TYR A 78 5.39 1.30 0.79
CA TYR A 78 5.51 2.09 2.01
C TYR A 78 4.41 1.80 3.03
N ILE A 79 3.14 1.62 2.63
CA ILE A 79 2.08 1.25 3.57
C ILE A 79 2.11 -0.25 3.82
N LEU A 80 2.01 -1.09 2.77
CA LEU A 80 2.08 -2.55 2.92
C LEU A 80 3.52 -3.04 3.11
N GLY A 81 4.50 -2.20 2.81
CA GLY A 81 5.92 -2.44 3.10
C GLY A 81 6.60 -3.50 2.24
N LEU A 82 5.97 -3.95 1.15
CA LEU A 82 6.55 -4.96 0.27
C LEU A 82 7.53 -4.32 -0.71
N LYS A 83 8.81 -4.59 -0.54
CA LYS A 83 9.89 -4.12 -1.42
C LYS A 83 10.63 -5.30 -2.04
N ILE A 84 11.04 -5.14 -3.28
CA ILE A 84 11.81 -6.14 -4.02
C ILE A 84 13.04 -5.44 -4.61
N GLU A 85 14.21 -5.91 -4.22
CA GLU A 85 15.49 -5.43 -4.70
C GLU A 85 16.40 -6.62 -5.01
N HIS A 86 16.96 -6.68 -6.21
CA HIS A 86 17.88 -7.75 -6.64
C HIS A 86 17.35 -9.17 -6.37
N ASN A 87 16.07 -9.45 -6.68
CA ASN A 87 15.40 -10.73 -6.42
C ASN A 87 15.32 -11.12 -4.94
N VAL A 88 15.37 -10.16 -4.05
CA VAL A 88 15.11 -10.32 -2.62
C VAL A 88 13.91 -9.48 -2.24
N MET A 89 12.91 -10.10 -1.63
CA MET A 89 11.73 -9.45 -1.07
C MET A 89 11.98 -9.14 0.40
N SER A 90 11.58 -7.96 0.84
CA SER A 90 11.45 -7.58 2.25
C SER A 90 10.05 -7.04 2.54
N ILE A 91 9.59 -7.20 3.77
CA ILE A 91 8.23 -6.82 4.19
C ILE A 91 8.33 -6.02 5.47
N ASN A 92 8.14 -4.69 5.37
CA ASN A 92 8.21 -3.74 6.48
C ASN A 92 6.93 -2.87 6.48
N PRO A 93 5.80 -3.37 6.97
CA PRO A 93 4.53 -2.68 6.94
C PRO A 93 4.51 -1.44 7.84
N CYS A 94 3.83 -0.39 7.36
CA CYS A 94 3.47 0.76 8.17
C CYS A 94 1.96 0.99 8.05
N ILE A 95 1.20 0.17 8.76
CA ILE A 95 -0.27 0.12 8.71
C ILE A 95 -0.91 0.78 9.93
N PRO A 96 -2.21 1.14 9.86
CA PRO A 96 -2.94 1.64 11.02
C PRO A 96 -2.97 0.63 12.17
N LYS A 97 -2.99 1.16 13.38
CA LYS A 97 -3.02 0.36 14.61
C LYS A 97 -4.29 -0.48 14.75
N ASP A 98 -5.39 -0.05 14.14
CA ASP A 98 -6.67 -0.74 14.14
C ASP A 98 -6.77 -1.86 13.10
N TRP A 99 -5.80 -1.99 12.18
CA TRP A 99 -5.76 -3.12 11.27
C TRP A 99 -5.19 -4.35 11.95
N ASP A 100 -5.91 -5.48 11.86
CA ASP A 100 -5.42 -6.77 12.39
C ASP A 100 -4.26 -7.34 11.55
N GLY A 101 -4.13 -6.89 10.32
CA GLY A 101 -3.14 -7.34 9.37
C GLY A 101 -3.70 -7.37 7.95
N PHE A 102 -3.00 -8.06 7.06
CA PHE A 102 -3.42 -8.23 5.67
C PHE A 102 -2.76 -9.47 5.06
N SER A 103 -3.17 -9.82 3.84
CA SER A 103 -2.54 -10.89 3.07
C SER A 103 -2.22 -10.43 1.66
N ILE A 104 -1.09 -10.90 1.13
CA ILE A 104 -0.68 -10.68 -0.25
C ILE A 104 -0.38 -12.02 -0.88
N ARG A 105 -0.86 -12.22 -2.12
CA ARG A 105 -0.42 -13.30 -2.98
C ARG A 105 0.42 -12.70 -4.10
N TYR A 106 1.72 -12.96 -4.05
CA TYR A 106 2.68 -12.45 -5.04
C TYR A 106 3.12 -13.58 -5.96
N LYS A 107 3.07 -13.37 -7.28
CA LYS A 107 3.60 -14.32 -8.27
C LYS A 107 4.92 -13.79 -8.81
N PHE A 108 5.96 -14.61 -8.75
CA PHE A 108 7.26 -14.33 -9.36
C PHE A 108 7.63 -15.50 -10.30
N CYS A 109 7.66 -15.24 -11.60
CA CYS A 109 7.75 -16.29 -12.62
C CYS A 109 6.67 -17.36 -12.38
N GLU A 110 7.05 -18.60 -12.16
CA GLU A 110 6.13 -19.70 -11.87
C GLU A 110 5.90 -19.92 -10.36
N SER A 111 6.66 -19.28 -9.49
CA SER A 111 6.52 -19.41 -8.04
C SER A 111 5.45 -18.48 -7.47
N ILE A 112 4.83 -18.92 -6.37
CA ILE A 112 3.79 -18.19 -5.65
C ILE A 112 4.25 -17.97 -4.21
N TYR A 113 4.15 -16.72 -3.75
CA TYR A 113 4.46 -16.31 -2.39
C TYR A 113 3.16 -15.87 -1.71
N ASN A 114 2.66 -16.69 -0.79
CA ASN A 114 1.51 -16.38 0.05
C ASN A 114 2.02 -15.71 1.31
N ILE A 115 1.77 -14.43 1.45
CA ILE A 115 2.24 -13.60 2.55
C ILE A 115 1.07 -13.29 3.46
N LYS A 116 1.19 -13.55 4.76
CA LYS A 116 0.24 -13.17 5.77
C LYS A 116 0.93 -12.30 6.81
N VAL A 117 0.46 -11.08 6.96
CA VAL A 117 0.95 -10.14 7.96
C VAL A 117 -0.04 -10.05 9.10
N ALA A 118 0.45 -10.18 10.34
CA ALA A 118 -0.33 -10.01 11.57
C ALA A 118 0.21 -8.81 12.37
N ASN A 119 -0.67 -7.86 12.69
CA ASN A 119 -0.34 -6.69 13.50
C ASN A 119 -0.61 -6.99 14.99
N ILE A 120 0.34 -7.63 15.65
CA ILE A 120 0.21 -8.09 17.02
C ILE A 120 0.51 -6.95 18.00
N SER A 121 1.56 -6.17 17.73
CA SER A 121 2.02 -5.12 18.63
C SER A 121 1.15 -3.86 18.61
N ARG A 122 0.32 -3.71 17.55
CA ARG A 122 -0.47 -2.49 17.31
C ARG A 122 0.41 -1.22 17.24
N SER A 123 1.67 -1.42 16.92
CA SER A 123 2.65 -0.34 16.77
C SER A 123 3.48 -0.60 15.52
N ASN A 124 3.90 0.44 14.84
CA ASN A 124 4.82 0.31 13.72
C ASN A 124 6.27 0.27 14.28
N SER A 125 6.55 -0.77 15.10
CA SER A 125 7.89 -0.97 15.62
C SER A 125 8.81 -1.54 14.52
N GLU A 126 10.09 -1.26 14.62
CA GLU A 126 11.09 -1.74 13.66
C GLU A 126 11.32 -3.27 13.72
N THR A 127 10.73 -3.95 14.70
CA THR A 127 10.96 -5.39 14.90
C THR A 127 9.94 -6.20 14.13
N VAL A 128 10.35 -6.63 12.95
CA VAL A 128 9.57 -7.52 12.09
C VAL A 128 10.09 -8.95 12.26
N LYS A 129 9.20 -9.89 12.61
CA LYS A 129 9.52 -11.31 12.62
C LYS A 129 9.01 -11.95 11.35
N VAL A 130 9.87 -12.72 10.67
CA VAL A 130 9.51 -13.39 9.41
C VAL A 130 9.74 -14.88 9.55
N VAL A 131 8.72 -15.65 9.15
CA VAL A 131 8.76 -17.11 9.07
C VAL A 131 8.48 -17.52 7.63
N LEU A 132 9.38 -18.27 7.02
CA LEU A 132 9.25 -18.81 5.68
C LEU A 132 9.07 -20.34 5.77
N ASN A 133 7.93 -20.87 5.32
CA ASN A 133 7.59 -22.31 5.36
C ASN A 133 7.80 -22.94 6.74
N GLY A 134 7.53 -22.21 7.83
CA GLY A 134 7.71 -22.68 9.20
C GLY A 134 9.08 -22.42 9.82
N GLU A 135 10.04 -21.91 9.07
CA GLU A 135 11.38 -21.59 9.56
C GLU A 135 11.56 -20.08 9.74
N LYS A 136 12.09 -19.66 10.89
CA LYS A 136 12.39 -18.25 11.16
C LYS A 136 13.58 -17.79 10.32
N ILE A 137 13.42 -16.71 9.61
CA ILE A 137 14.46 -16.11 8.75
C ILE A 137 14.66 -14.63 9.04
N GLU A 138 15.72 -14.06 8.49
CA GLU A 138 15.84 -12.60 8.35
C GLU A 138 14.76 -12.08 7.37
N ASN A 139 14.42 -10.81 7.48
CA ASN A 139 13.48 -10.17 6.55
C ASN A 139 14.11 -9.93 5.15
N LYS A 140 14.61 -11.03 4.59
CA LYS A 140 15.23 -11.11 3.27
C LYS A 140 14.81 -12.41 2.61
N ILE A 141 13.70 -12.37 1.90
CA ILE A 141 13.06 -13.53 1.29
C ILE A 141 13.58 -13.66 -0.15
N PRO A 142 14.34 -14.70 -0.49
CA PRO A 142 14.83 -14.89 -1.85
C PRO A 142 13.67 -15.21 -2.79
N LEU A 143 13.64 -14.55 -3.95
CA LEU A 143 12.70 -14.85 -5.00
C LEU A 143 13.33 -15.80 -6.01
N ASP A 144 12.69 -16.94 -6.22
CA ASP A 144 13.05 -17.90 -7.26
C ASP A 144 11.88 -18.16 -8.23
N GLY A 145 12.17 -18.62 -9.40
CA GLY A 145 11.17 -18.97 -10.42
C GLY A 145 10.88 -20.46 -10.53
N SER A 146 11.18 -21.25 -9.49
CA SER A 146 11.18 -22.72 -9.51
C SER A 146 9.81 -23.40 -9.56
N GLY A 147 8.71 -22.62 -9.56
CA GLY A 147 7.34 -23.14 -9.56
C GLY A 147 6.84 -23.59 -8.19
N LYS A 148 7.57 -23.29 -7.11
CA LYS A 148 7.20 -23.64 -5.74
C LYS A 148 6.20 -22.65 -5.15
N ILE A 149 5.51 -23.11 -4.10
CA ILE A 149 4.64 -22.28 -3.26
C ILE A 149 5.38 -22.02 -1.94
N TYR A 150 5.53 -20.75 -1.61
CA TYR A 150 6.13 -20.27 -0.38
C TYR A 150 5.06 -19.65 0.51
N ASN A 151 5.03 -20.07 1.77
CA ASN A 151 4.15 -19.48 2.78
C ASN A 151 4.99 -18.62 3.72
N ILE A 152 4.63 -17.36 3.83
CA ILE A 152 5.36 -16.35 4.59
C ILE A 152 4.43 -15.78 5.64
N GLU A 153 4.84 -15.86 6.88
CA GLU A 153 4.17 -15.25 8.02
C GLU A 153 5.03 -14.11 8.55
N VAL A 154 4.42 -12.96 8.74
CA VAL A 154 5.06 -11.74 9.21
C VAL A 154 4.32 -11.23 10.44
N GLU A 155 5.02 -11.01 11.53
CA GLU A 155 4.49 -10.36 12.74
C GLU A 155 5.14 -9.00 12.94
N ILE A 156 4.29 -7.99 13.19
CA ILE A 156 4.69 -6.61 13.51
C ILE A 156 4.05 -6.12 14.78
#